data_ece91f6c1f5c531276b23f78210ca7f8
#
_entry.id   ece91f6c1f5c531276b23f78210ca7f8
#
_cell.length_a   1.000
_cell.length_b   1.000
_cell.length_c   1.000
_cell.angle_alpha   90.00
_cell.angle_beta   90.00
_cell.angle_gamma   90.00
#
_symmetry.space_group_name_H-M   'P 1'
#
loop_
_entity.id
_entity.type
_entity.pdbx_description
1 polymer ?
#
loop_
_entity_poly.entity_id
_entity_poly.type
_entity_poly.pdbx_seq_one_letter_code
_entity_poly.pdbx_strand_id
1 'polypeptide(L)'
;AIAAAGFDGIEIFEQDFIAHDGDPREVGEMIRAMGLEITLFQPFRDFEGLPGPLRNKAFDRAERKFDLMQELGTDLVLICSSCHPEALGGIDRAADDFRELGDRAAKRGLCIGYEALAWGRHVNDHRDAWEVVRRADHPNVGLILDSFHTLSRKIDPETIRRIPGDKIFFVQLADAPAFEMDLLYWSRHFRNMPGEGDLEVTAFMQAVMATGYAGPISLEIFNDQFRGGSPATIARDGHRSLVALMDDVAHSEPELPAVAPAVPARAEATGIAFLEFATKGAEADALETLLGTLGFTHSANHKSKALSLWTQGDIRLVVNRETKGYSSSAYTMHGTSVCDIGIAVDSAVDTVTRAQALGSASFAQPIDPGQLKIPAIRGQSGSVLHFIDDKSGLSEVWGIEFTPVATADRGTGLTRVDHIAQTMSYDEMLSWSLFYTTLFDMKKSIVVDVIDPDGLVRSQAIESPDGALRVTLNGAETHRTMAGTFLAESFHASVQHIALATDDIFATAEALAERGFSALPISLNYYGDLAARFDLDHAVLARLRAANILYDEDAKGAFFQLYSQPFAGGMFFEIVQRTDGYGGYGGPNAPFRIAAQKRLIRQKGIPKK
;
A
#
# COMPACT_ATOMS: atom_id res chain seq x y z
N ALA A 1 6.06 19.69 -1.78
CA ALA A 1 5.43 18.38 -1.57
C ALA A 1 5.02 18.23 -0.10
N ILE A 2 5.95 18.29 0.85
CA ILE A 2 5.72 18.04 2.29
C ILE A 2 4.64 18.99 2.86
N ALA A 3 4.80 20.33 2.72
CA ALA A 3 3.78 21.28 3.16
C ALA A 3 2.41 21.06 2.50
N ALA A 4 2.40 20.74 1.19
CA ALA A 4 1.16 20.46 0.46
C ALA A 4 0.48 19.15 0.89
N ALA A 5 1.20 18.23 1.53
CA ALA A 5 0.66 16.99 2.08
C ALA A 5 0.06 17.16 3.49
N GLY A 6 0.28 18.32 4.15
CA GLY A 6 -0.27 18.64 5.46
C GLY A 6 0.68 18.47 6.64
N PHE A 7 1.98 18.30 6.40
CA PHE A 7 2.98 18.31 7.47
C PHE A 7 3.24 19.72 8.00
N ASP A 8 3.53 19.82 9.30
CA ASP A 8 3.83 21.08 10.00
C ASP A 8 5.35 21.36 10.03
N GLY A 9 6.19 20.34 9.85
CA GLY A 9 7.64 20.50 9.93
C GLY A 9 8.42 19.49 9.13
N ILE A 10 9.75 19.66 9.13
CA ILE A 10 10.72 18.76 8.51
C ILE A 10 11.93 18.56 9.41
N GLU A 11 12.58 17.42 9.25
CA GLU A 11 13.95 17.20 9.71
C GLU A 11 14.92 17.61 8.60
N ILE A 12 16.05 18.19 8.97
CA ILE A 12 17.15 18.43 8.03
C ILE A 12 18.22 17.36 8.21
N PHE A 13 18.33 16.50 7.19
CA PHE A 13 19.43 15.56 7.09
C PHE A 13 20.67 16.28 6.57
N GLU A 14 21.74 16.25 7.34
CA GLU A 14 22.95 17.04 7.06
C GLU A 14 23.51 16.86 5.64
N GLN A 15 23.44 15.63 5.10
CA GLN A 15 23.97 15.35 3.75
C GLN A 15 23.15 16.05 2.65
N ASP A 16 21.83 16.16 2.85
CA ASP A 16 20.96 16.87 1.89
C ASP A 16 21.26 18.38 1.94
N PHE A 17 21.48 18.92 3.15
CA PHE A 17 21.87 20.31 3.34
C PHE A 17 23.25 20.62 2.69
N ILE A 18 24.25 19.74 2.88
CA ILE A 18 25.60 19.89 2.27
C ILE A 18 25.50 19.85 0.74
N ALA A 19 24.59 19.08 0.18
CA ALA A 19 24.37 18.98 -1.26
C ALA A 19 23.66 20.23 -1.84
N HIS A 20 23.07 21.07 -1.00
CA HIS A 20 22.39 22.30 -1.41
C HIS A 20 23.33 23.50 -1.36
N ASP A 21 23.27 24.36 -2.36
CA ASP A 21 24.23 25.49 -2.58
C ASP A 21 23.74 26.80 -1.91
N GLY A 22 22.82 26.72 -0.94
CA GLY A 22 22.23 27.87 -0.26
C GLY A 22 22.92 28.21 1.07
N ASP A 23 22.89 29.49 1.44
CA ASP A 23 23.27 29.95 2.78
C ASP A 23 22.32 29.32 3.83
N PRO A 24 22.80 28.87 5.00
CA PRO A 24 21.97 28.25 6.02
C PRO A 24 20.77 29.12 6.46
N ARG A 25 20.97 30.40 6.61
CA ARG A 25 19.92 31.35 7.00
C ARG A 25 18.85 31.47 5.92
N GLU A 26 19.26 31.59 4.66
CA GLU A 26 18.35 31.64 3.51
C GLU A 26 17.53 30.36 3.39
N VAL A 27 18.17 29.20 3.61
CA VAL A 27 17.47 27.89 3.63
C VAL A 27 16.44 27.84 4.74
N GLY A 28 16.79 28.26 5.95
CA GLY A 28 15.85 28.32 7.08
C GLY A 28 14.66 29.26 6.81
N GLU A 29 14.92 30.44 6.25
CA GLU A 29 13.87 31.39 5.86
C GLU A 29 12.96 30.83 4.77
N MET A 30 13.52 30.18 3.77
CA MET A 30 12.77 29.52 2.69
C MET A 30 11.82 28.45 3.23
N ILE A 31 12.27 27.58 4.15
CA ILE A 31 11.47 26.53 4.76
C ILE A 31 10.31 27.13 5.56
N ARG A 32 10.58 28.12 6.40
CA ARG A 32 9.55 28.83 7.17
C ARG A 32 8.55 29.56 6.28
N ALA A 33 9.01 30.13 5.16
CA ALA A 33 8.12 30.78 4.18
C ALA A 33 7.15 29.79 3.51
N MET A 34 7.47 28.49 3.50
CA MET A 34 6.57 27.43 3.06
C MET A 34 5.58 26.97 4.16
N GLY A 35 5.61 27.55 5.35
CA GLY A 35 4.78 27.16 6.48
C GLY A 35 5.28 25.92 7.23
N LEU A 36 6.55 25.58 7.10
CA LEU A 36 7.16 24.45 7.78
C LEU A 36 8.13 24.90 8.88
N GLU A 37 8.16 24.15 9.98
CA GLU A 37 9.20 24.28 11.01
C GLU A 37 10.36 23.34 10.71
N ILE A 38 11.57 23.71 11.13
CA ILE A 38 12.71 22.78 11.16
C ILE A 38 12.75 22.16 12.55
N THR A 39 12.19 20.97 12.68
CA THR A 39 11.96 20.31 13.96
C THR A 39 13.19 19.59 14.51
N LEU A 40 14.14 19.24 13.62
CA LEU A 40 15.33 18.49 13.99
C LEU A 40 16.45 18.71 12.97
N PHE A 41 17.69 18.89 13.46
CA PHE A 41 18.90 18.79 12.66
C PHE A 41 19.60 17.45 12.93
N GLN A 42 19.90 16.67 11.91
CA GLN A 42 20.43 15.31 12.07
C GLN A 42 21.36 14.86 10.93
N PRO A 43 22.19 13.82 11.15
CA PRO A 43 22.60 13.26 12.42
C PRO A 43 23.95 13.83 12.89
N PHE A 44 24.17 13.94 14.18
CA PHE A 44 25.50 14.11 14.72
C PHE A 44 26.03 12.78 15.26
N ARG A 45 27.10 12.28 14.70
CA ARG A 45 27.63 10.92 14.94
C ARG A 45 28.92 10.93 15.70
N ASP A 46 29.19 9.81 16.41
CA ASP A 46 30.45 9.53 17.10
C ASP A 46 30.82 10.65 18.07
N PHE A 47 29.95 10.86 19.06
CA PHE A 47 30.15 11.90 20.07
C PHE A 47 30.64 11.33 21.40
N GLU A 48 29.85 10.46 22.05
CA GLU A 48 30.08 10.03 23.41
C GLU A 48 31.15 8.94 23.54
N GLY A 49 31.79 8.90 24.69
CA GLY A 49 32.73 7.86 25.09
C GLY A 49 34.11 7.96 24.39
N LEU A 50 34.40 9.02 23.68
CA LEU A 50 35.67 9.18 23.01
C LEU A 50 36.80 9.55 24.00
N PRO A 51 38.02 8.95 23.89
CA PRO A 51 39.12 9.25 24.78
C PRO A 51 39.90 10.52 24.36
N GLY A 52 40.46 11.22 25.35
CA GLY A 52 41.47 12.25 25.19
C GLY A 52 41.26 13.26 24.05
N PRO A 53 42.15 13.36 23.07
CA PRO A 53 42.05 14.35 21.99
C PRO A 53 40.82 14.18 21.12
N LEU A 54 40.31 12.95 20.93
CA LEU A 54 39.12 12.68 20.16
C LEU A 54 37.87 13.27 20.83
N ARG A 55 37.80 13.19 22.17
CA ARG A 55 36.72 13.82 22.93
C ARG A 55 36.68 15.34 22.69
N ASN A 56 37.84 16.01 22.85
CA ASN A 56 37.92 17.46 22.61
C ASN A 56 37.45 17.82 21.18
N LYS A 57 37.90 17.06 20.19
CA LYS A 57 37.49 17.25 18.80
C LYS A 57 35.98 17.04 18.60
N ALA A 58 35.36 16.09 19.32
CA ALA A 58 33.91 15.87 19.25
C ALA A 58 33.15 17.09 19.78
N PHE A 59 33.59 17.67 20.90
CA PHE A 59 33.00 18.91 21.41
C PHE A 59 33.21 20.10 20.48
N ASP A 60 34.39 20.26 19.89
CA ASP A 60 34.64 21.32 18.87
C ASP A 60 33.73 21.16 17.64
N ARG A 61 33.47 19.91 17.23
CA ARG A 61 32.52 19.63 16.14
C ARG A 61 31.09 20.00 16.55
N ALA A 62 30.68 19.70 17.78
CA ALA A 62 29.36 20.02 18.30
C ALA A 62 29.14 21.54 18.32
N GLU A 63 30.12 22.33 18.78
CA GLU A 63 30.01 23.81 18.76
C GLU A 63 29.75 24.36 17.35
N ARG A 64 30.45 23.82 16.33
CA ARG A 64 30.21 24.21 14.92
C ARG A 64 28.83 23.81 14.43
N LYS A 65 28.28 22.68 14.90
CA LYS A 65 26.90 22.31 14.58
C LYS A 65 25.91 23.26 15.24
N PHE A 66 26.18 23.68 16.46
CA PHE A 66 25.35 24.68 17.15
C PHE A 66 25.34 26.01 16.41
N ASP A 67 26.48 26.47 15.85
CA ASP A 67 26.51 27.65 15.00
C ASP A 67 25.58 27.50 13.78
N LEU A 68 25.68 26.37 13.07
CA LEU A 68 24.84 26.05 11.92
C LEU A 68 23.35 25.98 12.28
N MET A 69 23.00 25.33 13.39
CA MET A 69 21.63 25.24 13.88
C MET A 69 21.02 26.62 14.13
N GLN A 70 21.78 27.54 14.73
CA GLN A 70 21.32 28.91 14.99
C GLN A 70 21.08 29.69 13.68
N GLU A 71 21.91 29.46 12.66
CA GLU A 71 21.72 30.06 11.34
C GLU A 71 20.49 29.49 10.60
N LEU A 72 20.29 28.18 10.64
CA LEU A 72 19.11 27.51 10.09
C LEU A 72 17.82 27.88 10.84
N GLY A 73 17.93 28.18 12.14
CA GLY A 73 16.80 28.45 13.02
C GLY A 73 16.10 27.18 13.51
N THR A 74 16.88 26.18 13.92
CA THR A 74 16.41 24.97 14.62
C THR A 74 17.09 24.87 15.99
N ASP A 75 16.42 24.29 16.96
CA ASP A 75 16.86 24.25 18.34
C ASP A 75 17.21 22.83 18.86
N LEU A 76 16.89 21.79 18.09
CA LEU A 76 17.14 20.39 18.48
C LEU A 76 18.11 19.70 17.49
N VAL A 77 19.13 19.01 18.04
CA VAL A 77 20.02 18.15 17.27
C VAL A 77 19.91 16.70 17.73
N LEU A 78 19.86 15.77 16.76
CA LEU A 78 19.95 14.34 17.03
C LEU A 78 21.41 13.92 17.11
N ILE A 79 21.77 13.28 18.24
CA ILE A 79 23.06 12.62 18.45
C ILE A 79 22.83 11.12 18.46
N CYS A 80 23.36 10.45 17.46
CA CYS A 80 23.34 8.99 17.40
C CYS A 80 24.35 8.39 18.38
N SER A 81 24.01 7.26 18.96
CA SER A 81 24.97 6.47 19.76
C SER A 81 26.21 6.11 18.96
N SER A 82 27.37 6.20 19.61
CA SER A 82 28.66 6.10 18.93
C SER A 82 28.92 4.72 18.33
N CYS A 83 29.36 4.71 17.08
CA CYS A 83 29.89 3.54 16.38
C CYS A 83 31.42 3.59 16.27
N HIS A 84 32.08 4.63 16.82
CA HIS A 84 33.51 4.84 16.67
C HIS A 84 34.31 3.70 17.32
N PRO A 85 35.34 3.14 16.64
CA PRO A 85 36.08 1.99 17.16
C PRO A 85 36.85 2.27 18.46
N GLU A 86 37.19 3.53 18.72
CA GLU A 86 37.88 3.93 19.96
C GLU A 86 36.91 4.41 21.05
N ALA A 87 35.58 4.40 20.82
CA ALA A 87 34.64 4.76 21.86
C ALA A 87 34.72 3.76 23.03
N LEU A 88 34.75 4.30 24.23
CA LEU A 88 34.79 3.57 25.49
C LEU A 88 33.37 3.45 26.02
N GLY A 89 32.95 2.25 26.42
CA GLY A 89 31.64 2.02 27.01
C GLY A 89 31.51 2.57 28.43
N GLY A 90 30.29 2.55 28.90
CA GLY A 90 29.92 2.94 30.26
C GLY A 90 28.89 4.06 30.29
N ILE A 91 27.75 3.78 30.93
CA ILE A 91 26.61 4.70 31.04
C ILE A 91 27.03 6.02 31.72
N ASP A 92 27.76 5.96 32.82
CA ASP A 92 28.19 7.16 33.56
C ASP A 92 29.11 8.05 32.72
N ARG A 93 30.03 7.44 31.92
CA ARG A 93 30.90 8.19 31.00
C ARG A 93 30.09 8.92 29.93
N ALA A 94 29.16 8.24 29.30
CA ALA A 94 28.28 8.85 28.33
C ALA A 94 27.43 9.96 28.96
N ALA A 95 26.89 9.72 30.16
CA ALA A 95 26.11 10.71 30.89
C ALA A 95 26.90 11.98 31.21
N ASP A 96 28.20 11.84 31.63
CA ASP A 96 29.07 12.97 31.88
C ASP A 96 29.35 13.78 30.58
N ASP A 97 29.59 13.09 29.46
CA ASP A 97 29.77 13.74 28.16
C ASP A 97 28.49 14.52 27.74
N PHE A 98 27.32 13.92 27.92
CA PHE A 98 26.05 14.58 27.60
C PHE A 98 25.69 15.72 28.54
N ARG A 99 26.05 15.62 29.83
CA ARG A 99 25.87 16.73 30.79
C ARG A 99 26.71 17.94 30.37
N GLU A 100 28.01 17.75 30.06
CA GLU A 100 28.86 18.83 29.56
C GLU A 100 28.35 19.42 28.25
N LEU A 101 27.90 18.57 27.32
CA LEU A 101 27.31 19.03 26.04
C LEU A 101 26.01 19.83 26.26
N GLY A 102 25.18 19.37 27.21
CA GLY A 102 23.95 20.06 27.62
C GLY A 102 24.23 21.46 28.16
N ASP A 103 25.26 21.61 29.02
CA ASP A 103 25.71 22.92 29.52
C ASP A 103 26.13 23.88 28.39
N ARG A 104 26.75 23.35 27.33
CA ARG A 104 27.15 24.12 26.14
C ARG A 104 25.94 24.50 25.27
N ALA A 105 25.04 23.56 25.02
CA ALA A 105 23.81 23.76 24.25
C ALA A 105 22.89 24.78 24.94
N ALA A 106 22.72 24.67 26.26
CA ALA A 106 21.88 25.58 27.05
C ALA A 106 22.30 27.06 26.93
N LYS A 107 23.61 27.36 26.86
CA LYS A 107 24.14 28.72 26.65
C LYS A 107 23.69 29.34 25.33
N ARG A 108 23.27 28.51 24.38
CA ARG A 108 22.83 28.90 23.05
C ARG A 108 21.31 28.74 22.86
N GLY A 109 20.58 28.27 23.88
CA GLY A 109 19.15 27.99 23.81
C GLY A 109 18.83 26.74 22.99
N LEU A 110 19.78 25.80 22.87
CA LEU A 110 19.64 24.59 22.07
C LEU A 110 19.41 23.35 22.96
N CYS A 111 18.84 22.33 22.36
CA CYS A 111 18.57 21.03 22.98
C CYS A 111 19.28 19.90 22.23
N ILE A 112 19.50 18.80 22.93
CA ILE A 112 20.18 17.61 22.45
C ILE A 112 19.25 16.41 22.65
N GLY A 113 18.98 15.69 21.57
CA GLY A 113 18.29 14.41 21.61
C GLY A 113 19.26 13.25 21.39
N TYR A 114 19.31 12.31 22.31
CA TYR A 114 20.15 11.12 22.23
C TYR A 114 19.37 9.94 21.69
N GLU A 115 19.87 9.31 20.64
CA GLU A 115 19.27 8.16 19.98
C GLU A 115 20.15 6.91 20.09
N ALA A 116 19.56 5.78 20.45
CA ALA A 116 20.22 4.48 20.40
C ALA A 116 20.10 3.85 19.01
N LEU A 117 21.16 3.91 18.20
CA LEU A 117 21.21 3.16 16.93
C LEU A 117 21.17 1.65 17.20
N ALA A 118 20.39 0.90 16.43
CA ALA A 118 20.32 -0.56 16.57
C ALA A 118 21.68 -1.27 16.42
N TRP A 119 22.65 -0.65 15.76
CA TRP A 119 24.03 -1.11 15.59
C TRP A 119 25.05 -0.30 16.40
N GLY A 120 24.61 0.52 17.34
CA GLY A 120 25.46 1.29 18.25
C GLY A 120 26.46 0.40 18.98
N ARG A 121 27.70 0.88 19.16
CA ARG A 121 28.79 0.06 19.70
C ARG A 121 28.57 -0.36 21.16
N HIS A 122 28.13 0.56 22.00
CA HIS A 122 27.94 0.34 23.42
C HIS A 122 26.50 0.61 23.89
N VAL A 123 25.81 1.55 23.24
CA VAL A 123 24.41 1.85 23.46
C VAL A 123 23.67 1.54 22.17
N ASN A 124 22.79 0.55 22.20
CA ASN A 124 22.00 0.10 21.05
C ASN A 124 20.59 -0.34 21.46
N ASP A 125 20.15 0.17 22.60
CA ASP A 125 18.86 -0.10 23.21
C ASP A 125 18.37 1.22 23.81
N HIS A 126 17.11 1.59 23.56
CA HIS A 126 16.55 2.83 24.08
C HIS A 126 16.55 2.89 25.62
N ARG A 127 16.56 1.74 26.31
CA ARG A 127 16.64 1.68 27.78
C ARG A 127 18.00 2.14 28.30
N ASP A 128 19.08 1.79 27.60
CA ASP A 128 20.42 2.25 27.91
C ASP A 128 20.58 3.75 27.57
N ALA A 129 20.04 4.19 26.43
CA ALA A 129 20.02 5.61 26.08
C ALA A 129 19.23 6.43 27.09
N TRP A 130 18.08 5.93 27.56
CA TRP A 130 17.32 6.56 28.64
C TRP A 130 18.14 6.64 29.94
N GLU A 131 18.86 5.59 30.32
CA GLU A 131 19.68 5.59 31.51
C GLU A 131 20.83 6.61 31.40
N VAL A 132 21.41 6.82 30.22
CA VAL A 132 22.38 7.90 29.97
C VAL A 132 21.72 9.27 30.17
N VAL A 133 20.58 9.53 29.54
CA VAL A 133 19.83 10.81 29.67
C VAL A 133 19.44 11.06 31.13
N ARG A 134 18.94 10.03 31.82
CA ARG A 134 18.52 10.12 33.23
C ARG A 134 19.70 10.46 34.16
N ARG A 135 20.91 9.89 33.92
CA ARG A 135 22.11 10.19 34.70
C ARG A 135 22.77 11.50 34.29
N ALA A 136 22.64 11.92 33.05
CA ALA A 136 23.07 13.26 32.65
C ALA A 136 22.32 14.33 33.43
N ASP A 137 21.04 14.09 33.76
CA ASP A 137 20.19 14.94 34.60
C ASP A 137 20.26 16.41 34.16
N HIS A 138 20.09 16.67 32.86
CA HIS A 138 20.21 18.00 32.30
C HIS A 138 18.90 18.38 31.55
N PRO A 139 18.36 19.60 31.71
CA PRO A 139 17.10 20.00 31.11
C PRO A 139 17.15 20.04 29.56
N ASN A 140 18.31 20.34 28.97
CA ASN A 140 18.50 20.41 27.53
C ASN A 140 18.99 19.09 26.91
N VAL A 141 18.96 17.98 27.67
CA VAL A 141 19.29 16.63 27.18
C VAL A 141 18.07 15.75 27.32
N GLY A 142 17.61 15.18 26.23
CA GLY A 142 16.47 14.29 26.17
C GLY A 142 16.73 13.09 25.27
N LEU A 143 15.74 12.24 25.15
CA LEU A 143 15.78 11.04 24.35
C LEU A 143 15.11 11.27 22.99
N ILE A 144 15.66 10.68 21.94
CA ILE A 144 14.97 10.47 20.67
C ILE A 144 14.68 8.98 20.54
N LEU A 145 13.42 8.68 20.24
CA LEU A 145 12.95 7.33 20.03
C LEU A 145 12.67 7.10 18.56
N ASP A 146 13.35 6.13 17.98
CA ASP A 146 13.08 5.64 16.63
C ASP A 146 12.48 4.22 16.71
N SER A 147 11.32 4.04 16.06
CA SER A 147 10.60 2.77 16.06
C SER A 147 11.40 1.64 15.41
N PHE A 148 12.11 1.92 14.31
CA PHE A 148 12.94 0.92 13.65
C PHE A 148 14.05 0.40 14.59
N HIS A 149 14.77 1.29 15.27
CA HIS A 149 15.85 0.89 16.14
C HIS A 149 15.38 0.04 17.34
N THR A 150 14.20 0.32 17.85
CA THR A 150 13.59 -0.47 18.92
C THR A 150 13.09 -1.82 18.41
N LEU A 151 12.27 -1.81 17.35
CA LEU A 151 11.54 -2.99 16.89
C LEU A 151 12.40 -3.99 16.10
N SER A 152 13.37 -3.50 15.31
CA SER A 152 14.30 -4.38 14.58
C SER A 152 15.18 -5.23 15.50
N ARG A 153 15.43 -4.75 16.72
CA ARG A 153 16.11 -5.50 17.77
C ARG A 153 15.17 -6.35 18.63
N LYS A 154 13.89 -6.36 18.33
CA LYS A 154 12.86 -7.08 19.09
C LYS A 154 12.81 -6.66 20.57
N ILE A 155 13.09 -5.37 20.84
CA ILE A 155 12.96 -4.80 22.17
C ILE A 155 11.48 -4.53 22.42
N ASP A 156 10.99 -4.95 23.59
CA ASP A 156 9.61 -4.75 23.99
C ASP A 156 9.30 -3.25 24.15
N PRO A 157 8.42 -2.66 23.32
CA PRO A 157 8.07 -1.25 23.37
C PRO A 157 7.37 -0.85 24.67
N GLU A 158 6.74 -1.79 25.39
CA GLU A 158 6.12 -1.50 26.70
C GLU A 158 7.09 -0.90 27.73
N THR A 159 8.39 -1.13 27.54
CA THR A 159 9.43 -0.51 28.38
C THR A 159 9.49 1.01 28.27
N ILE A 160 8.99 1.59 27.16
CA ILE A 160 8.92 3.03 26.90
C ILE A 160 7.94 3.72 27.87
N ARG A 161 6.86 3.06 28.27
CA ARG A 161 5.82 3.63 29.15
C ARG A 161 6.35 4.16 30.50
N ARG A 162 7.56 3.76 30.88
CA ARG A 162 8.20 4.19 32.14
C ARG A 162 9.08 5.43 31.99
N ILE A 163 9.25 5.93 30.78
CA ILE A 163 10.03 7.11 30.48
C ILE A 163 9.13 8.34 30.65
N PRO A 164 9.53 9.37 31.41
CA PRO A 164 8.75 10.60 31.46
C PRO A 164 8.64 11.26 30.08
N GLY A 165 7.42 11.61 29.67
CA GLY A 165 7.17 12.14 28.34
C GLY A 165 7.90 13.46 28.04
N ASP A 166 8.16 14.29 29.07
CA ASP A 166 8.94 15.52 28.96
C ASP A 166 10.45 15.29 28.73
N LYS A 167 10.91 14.05 28.87
CA LYS A 167 12.29 13.63 28.56
C LYS A 167 12.41 12.99 27.18
N ILE A 168 11.33 12.75 26.50
CA ILE A 168 11.31 12.37 25.08
C ILE A 168 11.19 13.66 24.27
N PHE A 169 12.23 14.01 23.53
CA PHE A 169 12.28 15.27 22.78
C PHE A 169 11.78 15.11 21.35
N PHE A 170 11.89 13.90 20.80
CA PHE A 170 11.49 13.63 19.43
C PHE A 170 11.16 12.15 19.21
N VAL A 171 10.25 11.88 18.27
CA VAL A 171 9.89 10.51 17.86
C VAL A 171 9.99 10.37 16.36
N GLN A 172 10.80 9.39 15.92
CA GLN A 172 10.93 9.01 14.52
C GLN A 172 10.24 7.67 14.30
N LEU A 173 9.48 7.59 13.23
CA LEU A 173 8.73 6.41 12.85
C LEU A 173 9.21 5.86 11.52
N ALA A 174 9.42 4.57 11.49
CA ALA A 174 9.57 3.75 10.31
C ALA A 174 9.04 2.35 10.60
N ASP A 175 8.40 1.76 9.62
CA ASP A 175 8.09 0.34 9.53
C ASP A 175 9.15 -0.36 8.68
N ALA A 176 9.10 -1.67 8.54
CA ALA A 176 9.94 -2.43 7.62
C ALA A 176 9.38 -3.85 7.43
N PRO A 177 9.66 -4.51 6.30
CA PRO A 177 9.34 -5.93 6.14
C PRO A 177 10.16 -6.77 7.12
N ALA A 178 9.55 -7.81 7.71
CA ALA A 178 10.19 -8.68 8.72
C ALA A 178 11.21 -9.64 8.08
N PHE A 179 12.39 -9.16 7.79
CA PHE A 179 13.51 -9.96 7.29
C PHE A 179 14.61 -10.17 8.34
N GLU A 180 15.34 -11.27 8.23
CA GLU A 180 16.58 -11.47 8.99
C GLU A 180 17.77 -11.02 8.14
N MET A 181 18.30 -9.83 8.45
CA MET A 181 19.46 -9.29 7.78
C MET A 181 20.27 -8.38 8.70
N ASP A 182 21.41 -7.88 8.23
CA ASP A 182 22.20 -6.88 8.95
C ASP A 182 21.36 -5.63 9.22
N LEU A 183 21.36 -5.16 10.48
CA LEU A 183 20.49 -4.08 10.94
C LEU A 183 20.77 -2.75 10.24
N LEU A 184 22.05 -2.45 9.96
CA LEU A 184 22.42 -1.23 9.25
C LEU A 184 21.93 -1.28 7.79
N TYR A 185 22.12 -2.43 7.13
CA TYR A 185 21.66 -2.61 5.76
C TYR A 185 20.13 -2.56 5.68
N TRP A 186 19.43 -3.23 6.61
CA TRP A 186 17.98 -3.19 6.71
C TRP A 186 17.46 -1.75 6.90
N SER A 187 18.04 -1.00 7.85
CA SER A 187 17.71 0.41 8.09
C SER A 187 17.91 1.31 6.87
N ARG A 188 18.92 1.06 6.04
CA ARG A 188 19.31 1.96 4.96
C ARG A 188 18.53 1.76 3.67
N HIS A 189 17.90 0.60 3.49
CA HIS A 189 17.33 0.20 2.21
C HIS A 189 15.86 -0.23 2.27
N PHE A 190 15.31 -0.55 3.45
CA PHE A 190 14.02 -1.21 3.56
C PHE A 190 13.06 -0.60 4.59
N ARG A 191 13.29 0.62 5.05
CA ARG A 191 12.31 1.30 5.89
C ARG A 191 11.09 1.66 5.09
N ASN A 192 9.91 1.31 5.60
CA ASN A 192 8.60 1.60 5.01
C ASN A 192 7.85 2.65 5.86
N MET A 193 6.79 3.22 5.29
CA MET A 193 5.84 4.02 6.07
C MET A 193 5.12 3.13 7.09
N PRO A 194 4.73 3.64 8.27
CA PRO A 194 3.88 2.90 9.21
C PRO A 194 2.67 2.25 8.53
N GLY A 195 2.50 0.94 8.75
CA GLY A 195 1.45 0.13 8.13
C GLY A 195 1.82 -0.53 6.79
N GLU A 196 2.93 -0.15 6.16
CA GLU A 196 3.41 -0.80 4.95
C GLU A 196 4.29 -2.03 5.24
N GLY A 197 4.96 -2.07 6.39
CA GLY A 197 5.82 -3.17 6.82
C GLY A 197 5.11 -4.19 7.71
N ASP A 198 5.92 -4.88 8.52
CA ASP A 198 5.49 -5.95 9.42
C ASP A 198 5.93 -5.71 10.87
N LEU A 199 6.52 -4.54 11.18
CA LEU A 199 6.93 -4.19 12.53
C LEU A 199 5.74 -3.71 13.36
N GLU A 200 5.78 -3.93 14.69
CA GLU A 200 4.71 -3.56 15.63
C GLU A 200 4.72 -2.04 15.94
N VAL A 201 4.65 -1.20 14.89
CA VAL A 201 4.75 0.27 15.03
C VAL A 201 3.58 0.84 15.84
N THR A 202 2.40 0.24 15.75
CA THR A 202 1.24 0.64 16.57
C THR A 202 1.51 0.44 18.05
N ALA A 203 2.06 -0.72 18.47
CA ALA A 203 2.41 -0.98 19.86
C ALA A 203 3.51 -0.03 20.37
N PHE A 204 4.49 0.29 19.51
CA PHE A 204 5.50 1.30 19.83
C PHE A 204 4.85 2.67 20.09
N MET A 205 3.96 3.10 19.23
CA MET A 205 3.33 4.42 19.36
C MET A 205 2.35 4.49 20.53
N GLN A 206 1.63 3.41 20.84
CA GLN A 206 0.84 3.28 22.08
C GLN A 206 1.70 3.52 23.33
N ALA A 207 2.86 2.85 23.39
CA ALA A 207 3.78 3.02 24.51
C ALA A 207 4.32 4.46 24.62
N VAL A 208 4.63 5.10 23.50
CA VAL A 208 5.05 6.51 23.46
C VAL A 208 3.94 7.43 23.96
N MET A 209 2.73 7.29 23.44
CA MET A 209 1.60 8.14 23.84
C MET A 209 1.23 7.99 25.31
N ALA A 210 1.37 6.79 25.87
CA ALA A 210 1.13 6.51 27.28
C ALA A 210 2.10 7.24 28.23
N THR A 211 3.25 7.74 27.74
CA THR A 211 4.18 8.57 28.52
C THR A 211 3.69 10.01 28.73
N GLY A 212 2.65 10.44 28.00
CA GLY A 212 2.22 11.84 27.91
C GLY A 212 3.07 12.67 26.94
N TYR A 213 3.79 12.05 26.02
CA TYR A 213 4.54 12.73 24.97
C TYR A 213 3.63 13.62 24.13
N ALA A 214 4.04 14.86 23.88
CA ALA A 214 3.29 15.84 23.10
C ALA A 214 4.16 16.58 22.06
N GLY A 215 5.35 16.05 21.79
CA GLY A 215 6.29 16.62 20.82
C GLY A 215 6.02 16.15 19.37
N PRO A 216 6.92 16.48 18.45
CA PRO A 216 6.79 16.10 17.04
C PRO A 216 6.85 14.60 16.81
N ILE A 217 6.03 14.10 15.89
CA ILE A 217 6.07 12.74 15.35
C ILE A 217 6.50 12.85 13.89
N SER A 218 7.62 12.23 13.56
CA SER A 218 8.25 12.35 12.26
C SER A 218 8.41 11.00 11.56
N LEU A 219 8.63 11.04 10.25
CA LEU A 219 8.95 9.87 9.45
C LEU A 219 10.41 9.92 9.03
N GLU A 220 11.17 8.86 9.36
CA GLU A 220 12.54 8.70 8.89
C GLU A 220 12.65 7.47 7.99
N ILE A 221 12.42 7.66 6.69
CA ILE A 221 12.27 6.57 5.73
C ILE A 221 13.46 6.50 4.78
N PHE A 222 14.30 5.48 4.98
CA PHE A 222 15.38 5.12 4.05
C PHE A 222 14.96 3.89 3.23
N ASN A 223 14.48 4.11 2.00
CA ASN A 223 14.01 3.06 1.13
C ASN A 223 14.44 3.33 -0.31
N ASP A 224 15.05 2.34 -0.96
CA ASP A 224 15.55 2.49 -2.32
C ASP A 224 14.42 2.69 -3.34
N GLN A 225 13.23 2.12 -3.09
CA GLN A 225 12.05 2.27 -3.96
C GLN A 225 11.53 3.72 -3.96
N PHE A 226 11.54 4.39 -2.81
CA PHE A 226 11.05 5.77 -2.70
C PHE A 226 11.97 6.79 -3.37
N ARG A 227 13.26 6.48 -3.54
CA ARG A 227 14.24 7.39 -4.15
C ARG A 227 13.93 7.73 -5.61
N GLY A 228 13.25 6.85 -6.33
CA GLY A 228 12.80 7.07 -7.71
C GLY A 228 11.35 7.53 -7.85
N GLY A 229 10.60 7.57 -6.77
CA GLY A 229 9.17 7.87 -6.75
C GLY A 229 8.83 9.35 -6.83
N SER A 230 7.54 9.66 -6.98
CA SER A 230 7.02 11.03 -6.95
C SER A 230 7.08 11.61 -5.54
N PRO A 231 7.82 12.70 -5.28
CA PRO A 231 7.87 13.32 -3.95
C PRO A 231 6.50 13.74 -3.42
N ALA A 232 5.56 14.07 -4.29
CA ALA A 232 4.20 14.46 -3.90
C ALA A 232 3.38 13.24 -3.44
N THR A 233 3.53 12.10 -4.09
CA THR A 233 2.87 10.85 -3.71
C THR A 233 3.44 10.34 -2.39
N ILE A 234 4.77 10.28 -2.27
CA ILE A 234 5.48 9.83 -1.06
C ILE A 234 5.09 10.68 0.16
N ALA A 235 5.06 12.01 0.01
CA ALA A 235 4.66 12.90 1.11
C ALA A 235 3.19 12.68 1.52
N ARG A 236 2.29 12.46 0.57
CA ARG A 236 0.88 12.17 0.84
C ARG A 236 0.71 10.83 1.57
N ASP A 237 1.41 9.80 1.11
CA ASP A 237 1.35 8.47 1.72
C ASP A 237 1.98 8.48 3.12
N GLY A 238 3.06 9.24 3.31
CA GLY A 238 3.64 9.48 4.62
C GLY A 238 2.65 10.13 5.59
N HIS A 239 1.99 11.21 5.17
CA HIS A 239 0.97 11.86 6.01
C HIS A 239 -0.21 10.92 6.29
N ARG A 240 -0.70 10.19 5.27
CA ARG A 240 -1.73 9.15 5.40
C ARG A 240 -1.36 8.11 6.44
N SER A 241 -0.13 7.62 6.40
CA SER A 241 0.35 6.59 7.32
C SER A 241 0.36 7.06 8.78
N LEU A 242 0.75 8.32 9.04
CA LEU A 242 0.72 8.90 10.38
C LEU A 242 -0.71 9.08 10.90
N VAL A 243 -1.61 9.62 10.07
CA VAL A 243 -3.02 9.77 10.46
C VAL A 243 -3.66 8.43 10.76
N ALA A 244 -3.42 7.40 9.92
CA ALA A 244 -3.95 6.06 10.13
C ALA A 244 -3.36 5.39 11.37
N LEU A 245 -2.05 5.53 11.61
CA LEU A 245 -1.40 5.01 12.81
C LEU A 245 -1.99 5.62 14.09
N MET A 246 -2.17 6.95 14.12
CA MET A 246 -2.72 7.63 15.29
C MET A 246 -4.19 7.31 15.50
N ASP A 247 -4.94 7.06 14.43
CA ASP A 247 -6.31 6.53 14.48
C ASP A 247 -6.35 5.13 15.12
N ASP A 248 -5.43 4.23 14.74
CA ASP A 248 -5.30 2.90 15.33
C ASP A 248 -4.93 2.95 16.83
N VAL A 249 -4.02 3.85 17.21
CA VAL A 249 -3.66 4.08 18.62
C VAL A 249 -4.87 4.56 19.41
N ALA A 250 -5.61 5.54 18.90
CA ALA A 250 -6.79 6.09 19.57
C ALA A 250 -7.92 5.07 19.73
N HIS A 251 -8.12 4.17 18.76
CA HIS A 251 -9.13 3.11 18.86
C HIS A 251 -8.73 2.00 19.84
N SER A 252 -7.45 1.67 19.91
CA SER A 252 -6.98 0.59 20.78
C SER A 252 -6.77 1.00 22.24
N GLU A 253 -6.45 2.27 22.50
CA GLU A 253 -6.31 2.85 23.84
C GLU A 253 -7.07 4.19 23.96
N PRO A 254 -8.40 4.16 24.08
CA PRO A 254 -9.26 5.37 24.07
C PRO A 254 -9.00 6.36 25.22
N GLU A 255 -8.31 5.92 26.27
CA GLU A 255 -7.95 6.76 27.43
C GLU A 255 -6.76 7.70 27.12
N LEU A 256 -6.01 7.44 26.04
CA LEU A 256 -4.86 8.25 25.66
C LEU A 256 -5.31 9.57 25.00
N PRO A 257 -4.53 10.66 25.15
CA PRO A 257 -4.82 11.91 24.49
C PRO A 257 -4.89 11.74 22.97
N ALA A 258 -5.96 12.19 22.34
CA ALA A 258 -6.08 12.21 20.89
C ALA A 258 -5.12 13.27 20.31
N VAL A 259 -4.16 12.85 19.50
CA VAL A 259 -3.17 13.73 18.85
C VAL A 259 -3.49 13.91 17.36
N ALA A 260 -4.33 13.04 16.79
CA ALA A 260 -4.76 13.12 15.40
C ALA A 260 -6.21 13.65 15.27
N PRO A 261 -6.57 14.24 14.12
CA PRO A 261 -7.96 14.52 13.81
C PRO A 261 -8.81 13.25 13.92
N ALA A 262 -9.99 13.35 14.51
CA ALA A 262 -10.93 12.25 14.50
C ALA A 262 -11.35 11.95 13.06
N VAL A 263 -11.16 10.71 12.62
CA VAL A 263 -11.59 10.21 11.31
C VAL A 263 -12.67 9.13 11.52
N PRO A 264 -13.64 8.99 10.59
CA PRO A 264 -14.58 7.86 10.65
C PRO A 264 -13.83 6.53 10.69
N ALA A 265 -14.42 5.49 11.26
CA ALA A 265 -13.85 4.15 11.27
C ALA A 265 -13.52 3.66 9.85
N ARG A 266 -12.63 2.67 9.72
CA ARG A 266 -12.39 2.00 8.44
C ARG A 266 -13.69 1.46 7.89
N ALA A 267 -13.92 1.64 6.58
CA ALA A 267 -15.13 1.17 5.93
C ALA A 267 -15.18 -0.36 5.91
N GLU A 268 -16.32 -0.91 6.29
CA GLU A 268 -16.62 -2.33 6.10
C GLU A 268 -17.08 -2.52 4.65
N ALA A 269 -16.24 -3.14 3.81
CA ALA A 269 -16.55 -3.42 2.42
C ALA A 269 -17.23 -4.79 2.30
N THR A 270 -18.42 -4.84 1.71
CA THR A 270 -19.21 -6.05 1.55
C THR A 270 -19.13 -6.67 0.15
N GLY A 271 -18.29 -6.10 -0.74
CA GLY A 271 -17.99 -6.64 -2.06
C GLY A 271 -17.85 -5.60 -3.16
N ILE A 272 -17.71 -6.10 -4.38
CA ILE A 272 -17.72 -5.27 -5.60
C ILE A 272 -19.16 -5.08 -6.05
N ALA A 273 -19.66 -3.85 -6.00
CA ALA A 273 -21.01 -3.51 -6.42
C ALA A 273 -21.16 -3.46 -7.96
N PHE A 274 -20.13 -2.95 -8.64
CA PHE A 274 -20.03 -2.96 -10.10
C PHE A 274 -18.59 -2.71 -10.58
N LEU A 275 -18.35 -3.04 -11.86
CA LEU A 275 -17.16 -2.64 -12.58
C LEU A 275 -17.56 -1.96 -13.87
N GLU A 276 -17.03 -0.76 -14.15
CA GLU A 276 -17.30 -0.02 -15.38
C GLU A 276 -16.11 -0.05 -16.32
N PHE A 277 -16.37 -0.42 -17.56
CA PHE A 277 -15.39 -0.44 -18.64
C PHE A 277 -15.51 0.81 -19.49
N ALA A 278 -14.43 1.55 -19.65
CA ALA A 278 -14.29 2.53 -20.70
C ALA A 278 -13.95 1.79 -22.00
N THR A 279 -14.74 1.97 -23.05
CA THR A 279 -14.50 1.29 -24.34
C THR A 279 -15.19 2.01 -25.49
N LYS A 280 -14.78 1.75 -26.75
CA LYS A 280 -15.39 2.37 -27.96
C LYS A 280 -15.34 1.45 -29.17
N GLY A 281 -16.28 1.70 -30.10
CA GLY A 281 -16.29 1.09 -31.42
C GLY A 281 -16.17 -0.44 -31.39
N ALA A 282 -15.30 -1.00 -32.23
CA ALA A 282 -15.14 -2.44 -32.39
C ALA A 282 -14.62 -3.14 -31.09
N GLU A 283 -13.88 -2.43 -30.25
CA GLU A 283 -13.42 -3.00 -28.96
C GLU A 283 -14.60 -3.19 -28.01
N ALA A 284 -15.56 -2.26 -28.00
CA ALA A 284 -16.77 -2.39 -27.21
C ALA A 284 -17.62 -3.57 -27.71
N ASP A 285 -17.76 -3.76 -29.04
CA ASP A 285 -18.49 -4.88 -29.60
C ASP A 285 -17.82 -6.23 -29.27
N ALA A 286 -16.49 -6.26 -29.26
CA ALA A 286 -15.71 -7.43 -28.85
C ALA A 286 -15.89 -7.74 -27.37
N LEU A 287 -15.87 -6.73 -26.49
CA LEU A 287 -16.13 -6.90 -25.06
C LEU A 287 -17.53 -7.44 -24.80
N GLU A 288 -18.57 -6.82 -25.40
CA GLU A 288 -19.97 -7.29 -25.25
C GLU A 288 -20.16 -8.71 -25.80
N THR A 289 -19.49 -9.07 -26.88
CA THR A 289 -19.46 -10.45 -27.39
C THR A 289 -18.85 -11.40 -26.34
N LEU A 290 -17.71 -11.03 -25.74
CA LEU A 290 -17.06 -11.82 -24.70
C LEU A 290 -17.96 -11.98 -23.47
N LEU A 291 -18.62 -10.90 -23.02
CA LEU A 291 -19.57 -10.96 -21.91
C LEU A 291 -20.75 -11.91 -22.23
N GLY A 292 -21.25 -11.89 -23.46
CA GLY A 292 -22.27 -12.84 -23.93
C GLY A 292 -21.79 -14.31 -23.86
N THR A 293 -20.53 -14.61 -24.21
CA THR A 293 -19.97 -15.96 -24.10
C THR A 293 -19.74 -16.38 -22.64
N LEU A 294 -19.48 -15.42 -21.74
CA LEU A 294 -19.41 -15.64 -20.30
C LEU A 294 -20.79 -15.87 -19.67
N GLY A 295 -21.88 -15.69 -20.41
CA GLY A 295 -23.25 -15.88 -19.94
C GLY A 295 -23.88 -14.65 -19.32
N PHE A 296 -23.26 -13.47 -19.45
CA PHE A 296 -23.89 -12.23 -19.01
C PHE A 296 -25.06 -11.86 -19.92
N THR A 297 -26.08 -11.32 -19.30
CA THR A 297 -27.27 -10.79 -19.97
C THR A 297 -27.18 -9.27 -20.06
N HIS A 298 -27.35 -8.70 -21.25
CA HIS A 298 -27.57 -7.25 -21.41
C HIS A 298 -28.93 -6.92 -20.79
N SER A 299 -28.94 -6.50 -19.53
CA SER A 299 -30.14 -6.37 -18.70
C SER A 299 -30.80 -5.00 -18.80
N ALA A 300 -30.04 -3.93 -19.03
CA ALA A 300 -30.59 -2.59 -19.08
C ALA A 300 -29.67 -1.61 -19.84
N ASN A 301 -30.25 -0.49 -20.30
CA ASN A 301 -29.53 0.66 -20.83
C ASN A 301 -29.75 1.88 -19.93
N HIS A 302 -28.72 2.69 -19.74
CA HIS A 302 -28.85 3.95 -19.02
C HIS A 302 -29.79 4.91 -19.76
N LYS A 303 -30.61 5.66 -19.03
CA LYS A 303 -31.68 6.51 -19.57
C LYS A 303 -31.18 7.67 -20.45
N SER A 304 -29.99 8.22 -20.18
CA SER A 304 -29.46 9.42 -20.85
C SER A 304 -28.02 9.28 -21.36
N LYS A 305 -27.28 8.24 -20.95
CA LYS A 305 -25.88 8.03 -21.31
C LYS A 305 -25.70 6.77 -22.15
N ALA A 306 -24.62 6.69 -22.91
CA ALA A 306 -24.30 5.52 -23.73
C ALA A 306 -23.67 4.39 -22.88
N LEU A 307 -24.42 3.92 -21.87
CA LEU A 307 -24.02 2.84 -20.97
C LEU A 307 -24.98 1.67 -21.11
N SER A 308 -24.43 0.46 -21.20
CA SER A 308 -25.17 -0.79 -21.11
C SER A 308 -24.80 -1.55 -19.85
N LEU A 309 -25.80 -2.09 -19.15
CA LEU A 309 -25.65 -2.90 -17.95
C LEU A 309 -25.72 -4.38 -18.30
N TRP A 310 -24.70 -5.12 -17.92
CA TRP A 310 -24.59 -6.57 -18.12
C TRP A 310 -24.58 -7.26 -16.75
N THR A 311 -25.46 -8.24 -16.57
CA THR A 311 -25.63 -8.89 -15.27
C THR A 311 -25.62 -10.41 -15.36
N GLN A 312 -25.11 -11.04 -14.31
CA GLN A 312 -25.26 -12.47 -14.01
C GLN A 312 -25.04 -12.67 -12.51
N GLY A 313 -25.99 -13.33 -11.82
CA GLY A 313 -25.95 -13.40 -10.34
C GLY A 313 -25.94 -11.98 -9.75
N ASP A 314 -25.06 -11.75 -8.80
CA ASP A 314 -24.86 -10.43 -8.19
C ASP A 314 -23.84 -9.55 -8.96
N ILE A 315 -23.29 -10.04 -10.07
CA ILE A 315 -22.29 -9.34 -10.86
C ILE A 315 -22.95 -8.28 -11.75
N ARG A 316 -22.42 -7.06 -11.68
CA ARG A 316 -22.83 -5.94 -12.54
C ARG A 316 -21.61 -5.39 -13.25
N LEU A 317 -21.64 -5.48 -14.59
CA LEU A 317 -20.61 -4.93 -15.48
C LEU A 317 -21.26 -3.84 -16.33
N VAL A 318 -20.69 -2.63 -16.28
CA VAL A 318 -21.17 -1.48 -17.06
C VAL A 318 -20.23 -1.29 -18.24
N VAL A 319 -20.76 -1.32 -19.46
CA VAL A 319 -20.00 -0.99 -20.66
C VAL A 319 -20.29 0.44 -21.05
N ASN A 320 -19.31 1.33 -20.88
CA ASN A 320 -19.44 2.76 -21.13
C ASN A 320 -18.81 3.13 -22.47
N ARG A 321 -19.68 3.55 -23.41
CA ARG A 321 -19.32 3.98 -24.78
C ARG A 321 -19.37 5.51 -24.95
N GLU A 322 -19.40 6.27 -23.83
CA GLU A 322 -19.45 7.73 -23.88
C GLU A 322 -18.25 8.33 -24.63
N THR A 323 -18.51 9.37 -25.42
CA THR A 323 -17.48 10.06 -26.21
C THR A 323 -16.91 11.28 -25.49
N LYS A 324 -17.41 11.61 -24.31
CA LYS A 324 -17.01 12.75 -23.47
C LYS A 324 -16.91 12.31 -22.02
N GLY A 325 -16.31 13.17 -21.18
CA GLY A 325 -16.20 12.93 -19.74
C GLY A 325 -15.05 11.99 -19.37
N TYR A 326 -15.08 11.52 -18.13
CA TYR A 326 -14.00 10.74 -17.55
C TYR A 326 -13.73 9.42 -18.28
N SER A 327 -14.76 8.62 -18.54
CA SER A 327 -14.61 7.34 -19.23
C SER A 327 -13.99 7.49 -20.62
N SER A 328 -14.40 8.54 -21.36
CA SER A 328 -13.81 8.86 -22.67
C SER A 328 -12.32 9.21 -22.56
N SER A 329 -11.93 9.94 -21.51
CA SER A 329 -10.52 10.26 -21.25
C SER A 329 -9.74 9.02 -20.86
N ALA A 330 -10.30 8.15 -20.00
CA ALA A 330 -9.70 6.88 -19.59
C ALA A 330 -9.45 5.98 -20.82
N TYR A 331 -10.45 5.84 -21.70
CA TYR A 331 -10.27 5.08 -22.94
C TYR A 331 -9.17 5.66 -23.85
N THR A 332 -9.09 6.99 -23.96
CA THR A 332 -8.07 7.63 -24.79
C THR A 332 -6.66 7.37 -24.27
N MET A 333 -6.50 7.26 -22.94
CA MET A 333 -5.20 7.00 -22.29
C MET A 333 -4.85 5.52 -22.24
N HIS A 334 -5.83 4.64 -21.98
CA HIS A 334 -5.60 3.26 -21.58
C HIS A 334 -6.20 2.22 -22.53
N GLY A 335 -6.94 2.65 -23.56
CA GLY A 335 -7.76 1.73 -24.34
C GLY A 335 -8.94 1.16 -23.54
N THR A 336 -9.47 0.02 -23.96
CA THR A 336 -10.52 -0.68 -23.22
C THR A 336 -9.99 -1.20 -21.88
N SER A 337 -10.50 -0.66 -20.79
CA SER A 337 -10.04 -0.93 -19.41
C SER A 337 -11.14 -0.68 -18.39
N VAL A 338 -11.01 -1.25 -17.19
CA VAL A 338 -11.83 -0.89 -16.04
C VAL A 338 -11.43 0.51 -15.59
N CYS A 339 -12.34 1.46 -15.69
CA CYS A 339 -12.10 2.87 -15.32
C CYS A 339 -12.74 3.24 -13.97
N ASP A 340 -13.75 2.50 -13.54
CA ASP A 340 -14.48 2.76 -12.29
C ASP A 340 -14.82 1.46 -11.58
N ILE A 341 -14.64 1.46 -10.26
CA ILE A 341 -14.91 0.33 -9.38
C ILE A 341 -15.92 0.76 -8.34
N GLY A 342 -17.12 0.20 -8.40
CA GLY A 342 -18.13 0.37 -7.35
C GLY A 342 -17.87 -0.61 -6.21
N ILE A 343 -17.70 -0.09 -5.00
CA ILE A 343 -17.52 -0.89 -3.79
C ILE A 343 -18.75 -0.73 -2.92
N ALA A 344 -19.34 -1.86 -2.52
CA ALA A 344 -20.41 -1.88 -1.54
C ALA A 344 -19.80 -1.74 -0.13
N VAL A 345 -20.29 -0.76 0.63
CA VAL A 345 -19.77 -0.39 1.96
C VAL A 345 -20.91 -0.19 2.96
N ASP A 346 -20.57 -0.20 4.23
CA ASP A 346 -21.53 0.06 5.33
C ASP A 346 -22.02 1.52 5.38
N SER A 347 -21.19 2.51 4.95
CA SER A 347 -21.52 3.93 4.84
C SER A 347 -20.69 4.62 3.76
N ALA A 348 -21.30 4.99 2.66
CA ALA A 348 -20.63 5.68 1.55
C ALA A 348 -20.13 7.08 1.94
N VAL A 349 -20.87 7.81 2.76
CA VAL A 349 -20.52 9.15 3.21
C VAL A 349 -19.32 9.12 4.15
N ASP A 350 -19.31 8.20 5.13
CA ASP A 350 -18.20 8.07 6.08
C ASP A 350 -16.93 7.57 5.38
N THR A 351 -17.08 6.65 4.41
CA THR A 351 -15.97 6.19 3.57
C THR A 351 -15.29 7.35 2.83
N VAL A 352 -16.06 8.23 2.19
CA VAL A 352 -15.50 9.41 1.50
C VAL A 352 -14.88 10.39 2.50
N THR A 353 -15.52 10.61 3.65
CA THR A 353 -15.01 11.49 4.70
C THR A 353 -13.65 10.99 5.21
N ARG A 354 -13.54 9.69 5.50
CA ARG A 354 -12.27 9.06 5.87
C ARG A 354 -11.22 9.18 4.76
N ALA A 355 -11.60 8.88 3.52
CA ALA A 355 -10.70 8.97 2.38
C ALA A 355 -10.12 10.38 2.20
N GLN A 356 -10.94 11.42 2.38
CA GLN A 356 -10.51 12.82 2.32
C GLN A 356 -9.55 13.19 3.45
N ALA A 357 -9.85 12.76 4.67
CA ALA A 357 -8.95 12.95 5.82
C ALA A 357 -7.58 12.26 5.62
N LEU A 358 -7.57 11.16 4.86
CA LEU A 358 -6.37 10.43 4.45
C LEU A 358 -5.74 10.95 3.14
N GLY A 359 -6.13 12.16 2.68
CA GLY A 359 -5.51 12.82 1.53
C GLY A 359 -6.00 12.37 0.15
N SER A 360 -7.09 11.58 0.05
CA SER A 360 -7.70 11.24 -1.23
C SER A 360 -8.56 12.38 -1.75
N ALA A 361 -8.47 12.67 -3.05
CA ALA A 361 -9.31 13.69 -3.67
C ALA A 361 -10.72 13.15 -3.96
N SER A 362 -11.74 13.94 -3.66
CA SER A 362 -13.11 13.63 -4.11
C SER A 362 -13.19 13.60 -5.62
N PHE A 363 -14.04 12.72 -6.13
CA PHE A 363 -14.40 12.70 -7.53
C PHE A 363 -15.86 13.11 -7.69
N ALA A 364 -16.11 14.01 -8.61
CA ALA A 364 -17.46 14.45 -8.96
C ALA A 364 -17.58 14.64 -10.46
N GLN A 365 -18.70 14.18 -11.01
CA GLN A 365 -19.10 14.41 -12.39
C GLN A 365 -20.41 15.22 -12.41
N PRO A 366 -20.67 15.95 -13.50
CA PRO A 366 -22.00 16.50 -13.73
C PRO A 366 -23.04 15.36 -13.75
N ILE A 367 -24.14 15.54 -13.04
CA ILE A 367 -25.27 14.62 -13.00
C ILE A 367 -26.49 15.28 -13.61
N ASP A 368 -27.29 14.53 -14.36
CA ASP A 368 -28.54 15.01 -14.93
C ASP A 368 -29.66 15.01 -13.86
N PRO A 369 -30.71 15.83 -14.04
CA PRO A 369 -31.85 15.81 -13.14
C PRO A 369 -32.45 14.39 -13.00
N GLY A 370 -32.60 13.94 -11.75
CA GLY A 370 -33.13 12.60 -11.43
C GLY A 370 -32.08 11.50 -11.32
N GLN A 371 -30.80 11.79 -11.51
CA GLN A 371 -29.69 10.87 -11.22
C GLN A 371 -29.29 10.96 -9.75
N LEU A 372 -28.79 9.85 -9.21
CA LEU A 372 -28.25 9.81 -7.84
C LEU A 372 -26.82 10.39 -7.81
N LYS A 373 -26.54 11.13 -6.75
CA LYS A 373 -25.17 11.56 -6.44
C LYS A 373 -24.47 10.48 -5.65
N ILE A 374 -23.80 9.57 -6.33
CA ILE A 374 -23.04 8.50 -5.68
C ILE A 374 -21.70 9.07 -5.21
N PRO A 375 -21.37 8.95 -3.90
CA PRO A 375 -20.09 9.39 -3.38
C PRO A 375 -18.92 8.67 -4.03
N ALA A 376 -17.87 9.40 -4.40
CA ALA A 376 -16.71 8.84 -5.08
C ALA A 376 -15.40 9.58 -4.76
N ILE A 377 -14.29 8.88 -4.92
CA ILE A 377 -12.94 9.40 -4.78
C ILE A 377 -12.06 9.05 -5.98
N ARG A 378 -10.95 9.77 -6.10
CA ARG A 378 -9.83 9.32 -6.91
C ARG A 378 -9.04 8.28 -6.14
N GLY A 379 -8.97 7.09 -6.68
CA GLY A 379 -8.10 6.02 -6.21
C GLY A 379 -6.66 6.21 -6.68
N GLN A 380 -5.86 5.19 -6.48
CA GLN A 380 -4.49 5.17 -6.98
C GLN A 380 -4.48 5.19 -8.52
N SER A 381 -3.43 5.78 -9.09
CA SER A 381 -3.25 5.87 -10.54
C SER A 381 -4.40 6.54 -11.30
N GLY A 382 -5.20 7.36 -10.62
CA GLY A 382 -6.29 8.13 -11.25
C GLY A 382 -7.57 7.33 -11.52
N SER A 383 -7.66 6.05 -11.12
CA SER A 383 -8.90 5.29 -11.12
C SER A 383 -10.00 5.98 -10.30
N VAL A 384 -11.24 5.61 -10.52
CA VAL A 384 -12.36 6.11 -9.72
C VAL A 384 -12.91 4.97 -8.87
N LEU A 385 -13.23 5.29 -7.63
CA LEU A 385 -13.92 4.41 -6.71
C LEU A 385 -15.23 5.07 -6.30
N HIS A 386 -16.35 4.46 -6.66
CA HIS A 386 -17.69 4.82 -6.17
C HIS A 386 -18.08 3.94 -4.99
N PHE A 387 -18.77 4.53 -4.02
CA PHE A 387 -19.24 3.80 -2.84
C PHE A 387 -20.74 3.72 -2.84
N ILE A 388 -21.24 2.50 -2.66
CA ILE A 388 -22.68 2.21 -2.63
C ILE A 388 -23.01 1.60 -1.27
N ASP A 389 -24.02 2.16 -0.59
CA ASP A 389 -24.61 1.59 0.62
C ASP A 389 -26.12 1.46 0.47
N ASP A 390 -26.69 0.55 1.24
CA ASP A 390 -28.14 0.34 1.30
C ASP A 390 -28.83 1.38 2.20
N LYS A 391 -28.12 1.91 3.21
CA LYS A 391 -28.68 2.85 4.19
C LYS A 391 -29.11 4.18 3.56
N SER A 392 -28.39 4.63 2.55
CA SER A 392 -28.69 5.88 1.83
C SER A 392 -29.56 5.66 0.58
N GLY A 393 -29.95 4.43 0.28
CA GLY A 393 -30.70 4.09 -0.92
C GLY A 393 -29.89 4.18 -2.22
N LEU A 394 -28.55 4.19 -2.15
CA LEU A 394 -27.69 4.26 -3.34
C LEU A 394 -27.74 2.97 -4.17
N SER A 395 -28.06 1.84 -3.56
CA SER A 395 -28.28 0.57 -4.27
C SER A 395 -29.47 0.61 -5.26
N GLU A 396 -30.40 1.57 -5.12
CA GLU A 396 -31.53 1.78 -6.01
C GLU A 396 -31.13 2.39 -7.39
N VAL A 397 -29.87 2.79 -7.58
CA VAL A 397 -29.36 3.45 -8.80
C VAL A 397 -29.73 2.67 -10.06
N TRP A 398 -29.70 1.34 -10.01
CA TRP A 398 -30.00 0.48 -11.15
C TRP A 398 -31.45 0.60 -11.63
N GLY A 399 -32.41 0.75 -10.73
CA GLY A 399 -33.82 1.00 -11.05
C GLY A 399 -34.12 2.44 -11.41
N ILE A 400 -33.40 3.39 -10.81
CA ILE A 400 -33.60 4.82 -11.03
C ILE A 400 -33.02 5.26 -12.38
N GLU A 401 -31.79 4.86 -12.71
CA GLU A 401 -31.08 5.41 -13.86
C GLU A 401 -31.10 4.54 -15.11
N PHE A 402 -31.46 3.26 -14.98
CA PHE A 402 -31.46 2.32 -16.10
C PHE A 402 -32.89 1.91 -16.51
N THR A 403 -33.05 1.66 -17.79
CA THR A 403 -34.28 1.10 -18.39
C THR A 403 -34.01 -0.36 -18.73
N PRO A 404 -34.79 -1.32 -18.20
CA PRO A 404 -34.62 -2.73 -18.51
C PRO A 404 -34.76 -3.04 -20.00
N VAL A 405 -33.97 -3.99 -20.50
CA VAL A 405 -34.07 -4.60 -21.81
C VAL A 405 -34.68 -5.99 -21.66
N ALA A 406 -35.71 -6.30 -22.46
CA ALA A 406 -36.32 -7.62 -22.43
C ALA A 406 -35.40 -8.66 -23.08
N THR A 407 -34.67 -9.41 -22.26
CA THR A 407 -33.79 -10.49 -22.70
C THR A 407 -33.99 -11.72 -21.81
N ALA A 408 -33.79 -12.90 -22.41
CA ALA A 408 -33.78 -14.14 -21.63
C ALA A 408 -32.50 -14.24 -20.79
N ASP A 409 -32.63 -14.64 -19.52
CA ASP A 409 -31.49 -15.00 -18.70
C ASP A 409 -30.72 -16.17 -19.33
N ARG A 410 -29.42 -16.01 -19.42
CA ARG A 410 -28.51 -16.98 -20.06
C ARG A 410 -27.37 -17.38 -19.13
N GLY A 411 -27.52 -17.24 -17.83
CA GLY A 411 -26.46 -17.48 -16.87
C GLY A 411 -25.69 -18.80 -17.08
N THR A 412 -24.44 -18.79 -16.69
CA THR A 412 -23.52 -19.96 -16.72
C THR A 412 -23.16 -20.42 -15.31
N GLY A 413 -23.80 -19.90 -14.27
CA GLY A 413 -23.52 -20.22 -12.88
C GLY A 413 -22.55 -19.27 -12.18
N LEU A 414 -22.18 -18.14 -12.79
CA LEU A 414 -21.39 -17.12 -12.12
C LEU A 414 -22.27 -16.37 -11.11
N THR A 415 -21.73 -16.16 -9.90
CA THR A 415 -22.51 -15.64 -8.77
C THR A 415 -22.10 -14.24 -8.35
N ARG A 416 -20.83 -13.96 -8.14
CA ARG A 416 -20.29 -12.67 -7.71
C ARG A 416 -18.87 -12.42 -8.25
N VAL A 417 -18.37 -11.22 -8.12
CA VAL A 417 -16.94 -10.95 -8.29
C VAL A 417 -16.21 -11.51 -7.06
N ASP A 418 -15.28 -12.46 -7.25
CA ASP A 418 -14.46 -13.02 -6.17
C ASP A 418 -13.33 -12.05 -5.80
N HIS A 419 -12.59 -11.58 -6.80
CA HIS A 419 -11.53 -10.59 -6.62
C HIS A 419 -11.22 -9.83 -7.92
N ILE A 420 -10.52 -8.73 -7.76
CA ILE A 420 -9.87 -8.00 -8.86
C ILE A 420 -8.36 -8.02 -8.66
N ALA A 421 -7.61 -8.16 -9.75
CA ALA A 421 -6.17 -8.04 -9.70
C ALA A 421 -5.72 -6.75 -10.40
N GLN A 422 -5.07 -5.90 -9.64
CA GLN A 422 -4.49 -4.65 -10.10
C GLN A 422 -2.99 -4.83 -10.30
N THR A 423 -2.50 -4.40 -11.46
CA THR A 423 -1.09 -4.47 -11.81
C THR A 423 -0.51 -3.07 -11.86
N MET A 424 0.62 -2.86 -11.20
CA MET A 424 1.34 -1.60 -11.07
C MET A 424 2.85 -1.83 -11.18
N SER A 425 3.62 -0.76 -11.27
CA SER A 425 5.06 -0.83 -11.05
C SER A 425 5.37 -1.23 -9.60
N TYR A 426 6.46 -1.93 -9.39
CA TYR A 426 6.77 -2.47 -8.06
C TYR A 426 6.97 -1.37 -7.00
N ASP A 427 7.51 -0.22 -7.39
CA ASP A 427 7.69 0.96 -6.55
C ASP A 427 6.36 1.60 -6.09
N GLU A 428 5.25 1.35 -6.78
CA GLU A 428 3.91 1.82 -6.38
C GLU A 428 3.18 0.85 -5.44
N MET A 429 3.62 -0.40 -5.33
CA MET A 429 2.88 -1.46 -4.65
C MET A 429 2.62 -1.14 -3.17
N LEU A 430 3.58 -0.52 -2.48
CA LEU A 430 3.42 -0.10 -1.08
C LEU A 430 2.33 0.96 -0.93
N SER A 431 2.33 1.98 -1.81
CA SER A 431 1.28 3.01 -1.85
C SER A 431 -0.12 2.43 -2.05
N TRP A 432 -0.24 1.41 -2.92
CA TRP A 432 -1.52 0.74 -3.15
C TRP A 432 -1.97 -0.07 -1.94
N SER A 433 -1.06 -0.80 -1.31
CA SER A 433 -1.33 -1.55 -0.08
C SER A 433 -1.81 -0.62 1.03
N LEU A 434 -1.06 0.45 1.29
CA LEU A 434 -1.40 1.46 2.30
C LEU A 434 -2.76 2.11 2.01
N PHE A 435 -3.08 2.42 0.75
CA PHE A 435 -4.37 2.99 0.36
C PHE A 435 -5.53 2.10 0.79
N TYR A 436 -5.50 0.80 0.45
CA TYR A 436 -6.58 -0.13 0.78
C TYR A 436 -6.70 -0.39 2.27
N THR A 437 -5.59 -0.66 2.96
CA THR A 437 -5.59 -1.02 4.38
C THR A 437 -5.90 0.15 5.32
N THR A 438 -5.67 1.39 4.89
CA THR A 438 -6.03 2.56 5.70
C THR A 438 -7.47 3.04 5.48
N LEU A 439 -8.03 2.79 4.30
CA LEU A 439 -9.40 3.20 3.97
C LEU A 439 -10.44 2.17 4.41
N PHE A 440 -10.16 0.88 4.19
CA PHE A 440 -11.07 -0.23 4.49
C PHE A 440 -10.55 -1.10 5.64
N ASP A 441 -11.44 -1.78 6.32
CA ASP A 441 -11.08 -2.88 7.22
C ASP A 441 -10.64 -4.08 6.39
N MET A 442 -9.37 -4.09 6.01
CA MET A 442 -8.76 -5.13 5.18
C MET A 442 -7.39 -5.52 5.73
N LYS A 443 -7.03 -6.78 5.53
CA LYS A 443 -5.73 -7.34 5.92
C LYS A 443 -4.91 -7.74 4.71
N LYS A 444 -3.62 -7.45 4.76
CA LYS A 444 -2.65 -7.86 3.74
C LYS A 444 -2.14 -9.28 4.01
N SER A 445 -2.01 -10.07 2.95
CA SER A 445 -1.31 -11.36 3.00
C SER A 445 0.20 -11.16 2.94
N ILE A 446 0.96 -12.23 3.15
CA ILE A 446 2.39 -12.25 2.86
C ILE A 446 2.61 -11.99 1.36
N VAL A 447 3.62 -11.19 1.02
CA VAL A 447 4.05 -10.97 -0.37
C VAL A 447 4.63 -12.25 -0.93
N VAL A 448 4.21 -12.62 -2.13
CA VAL A 448 4.66 -13.82 -2.84
C VAL A 448 5.36 -13.44 -4.14
N ASP A 449 6.50 -14.07 -4.40
CA ASP A 449 7.20 -13.93 -5.68
C ASP A 449 6.58 -14.85 -6.73
N VAL A 450 5.96 -14.25 -7.73
CA VAL A 450 5.45 -14.97 -8.90
C VAL A 450 6.53 -14.98 -9.98
N ILE A 451 6.99 -16.18 -10.32
CA ILE A 451 8.03 -16.39 -11.33
C ILE A 451 7.42 -16.25 -12.72
N ASP A 452 7.83 -15.23 -13.45
CA ASP A 452 7.65 -15.06 -14.88
C ASP A 452 8.98 -15.45 -15.57
N PRO A 453 9.02 -16.17 -16.70
CA PRO A 453 10.27 -16.50 -17.39
C PRO A 453 11.20 -15.32 -17.69
N ASP A 454 10.66 -14.12 -17.75
CA ASP A 454 11.40 -12.89 -18.06
C ASP A 454 11.63 -11.97 -16.85
N GLY A 455 11.35 -12.43 -15.62
CA GLY A 455 11.59 -11.70 -14.37
C GLY A 455 10.65 -12.09 -13.24
N LEU A 456 10.62 -11.29 -12.18
CA LEU A 456 9.75 -11.49 -11.02
C LEU A 456 8.57 -10.51 -11.06
N VAL A 457 7.45 -10.96 -10.50
CA VAL A 457 6.30 -10.13 -10.17
C VAL A 457 5.99 -10.35 -8.69
N ARG A 458 5.99 -9.29 -7.91
CA ARG A 458 5.58 -9.33 -6.51
C ARG A 458 4.07 -9.32 -6.42
N SER A 459 3.50 -10.29 -5.75
CA SER A 459 2.05 -10.39 -5.60
C SER A 459 1.64 -10.38 -4.13
N GLN A 460 0.64 -9.59 -3.80
CA GLN A 460 0.08 -9.50 -2.45
C GLN A 460 -1.44 -9.40 -2.55
N ALA A 461 -2.12 -10.22 -1.79
CA ALA A 461 -3.56 -10.09 -1.64
C ALA A 461 -3.90 -9.24 -0.42
N ILE A 462 -4.98 -8.47 -0.56
CA ILE A 462 -5.58 -7.68 0.51
C ILE A 462 -7.06 -8.04 0.53
N GLU A 463 -7.58 -8.44 1.68
CA GLU A 463 -8.95 -8.90 1.80
C GLU A 463 -9.66 -8.41 3.06
N SER A 464 -10.98 -8.22 2.97
CA SER A 464 -11.85 -7.97 4.12
C SER A 464 -11.92 -9.21 5.03
N PRO A 465 -12.26 -9.07 6.32
CA PRO A 465 -12.28 -10.18 7.28
C PRO A 465 -13.18 -11.36 6.86
N ASP A 466 -14.28 -11.07 6.17
CA ASP A 466 -15.23 -12.05 5.63
C ASP A 466 -14.87 -12.51 4.20
N GLY A 467 -13.85 -11.92 3.59
CA GLY A 467 -13.43 -12.18 2.22
C GLY A 467 -14.43 -11.70 1.16
N ALA A 468 -15.35 -10.81 1.48
CA ALA A 468 -16.30 -10.26 0.51
C ALA A 468 -15.63 -9.33 -0.50
N LEU A 469 -14.65 -8.55 -0.07
CA LEU A 469 -13.79 -7.75 -0.95
C LEU A 469 -12.36 -8.31 -0.93
N ARG A 470 -11.85 -8.68 -2.10
CA ARG A 470 -10.46 -9.10 -2.31
C ARG A 470 -9.84 -8.33 -3.46
N VAL A 471 -8.63 -7.83 -3.22
CA VAL A 471 -7.81 -7.15 -4.22
C VAL A 471 -6.45 -7.81 -4.24
N THR A 472 -5.98 -8.24 -5.41
CA THR A 472 -4.62 -8.73 -5.59
C THR A 472 -3.78 -7.63 -6.24
N LEU A 473 -2.68 -7.25 -5.60
CA LEU A 473 -1.73 -6.28 -6.11
C LEU A 473 -0.55 -7.03 -6.75
N ASN A 474 -0.23 -6.71 -7.99
CA ASN A 474 0.86 -7.32 -8.75
C ASN A 474 1.87 -6.25 -9.15
N GLY A 475 2.98 -6.16 -8.41
CA GLY A 475 4.08 -5.24 -8.67
C GLY A 475 5.07 -5.80 -9.70
N ALA A 476 5.17 -5.17 -10.87
CA ALA A 476 6.11 -5.57 -11.90
C ALA A 476 7.44 -4.84 -11.73
N GLU A 477 8.54 -5.60 -11.61
CA GLU A 477 9.91 -5.04 -11.53
C GLU A 477 10.50 -4.71 -12.90
N THR A 478 10.02 -5.33 -13.95
CA THR A 478 10.55 -5.18 -15.32
C THR A 478 9.45 -5.22 -16.37
N HIS A 479 9.62 -4.41 -17.41
CA HIS A 479 8.72 -4.38 -18.58
C HIS A 479 8.68 -5.68 -19.40
N ARG A 480 9.59 -6.64 -19.14
CA ARG A 480 9.67 -7.90 -19.88
C ARG A 480 8.67 -8.95 -19.39
N THR A 481 8.22 -8.86 -18.15
CA THR A 481 7.22 -9.75 -17.60
C THR A 481 5.86 -9.52 -18.25
N MET A 482 4.92 -10.47 -18.14
CA MET A 482 3.55 -10.27 -18.62
C MET A 482 2.86 -9.09 -17.91
N ALA A 483 3.11 -8.92 -16.61
CA ALA A 483 2.64 -7.77 -15.85
C ALA A 483 3.24 -6.45 -16.38
N GLY A 484 4.56 -6.41 -16.61
CA GLY A 484 5.23 -5.24 -17.16
C GLY A 484 4.81 -4.90 -18.60
N THR A 485 4.55 -5.92 -19.43
CA THR A 485 3.99 -5.72 -20.78
C THR A 485 2.59 -5.12 -20.70
N PHE A 486 1.75 -5.61 -19.78
CA PHE A 486 0.42 -5.04 -19.54
C PHE A 486 0.49 -3.56 -19.15
N LEU A 487 1.40 -3.18 -18.25
CA LEU A 487 1.62 -1.78 -17.86
C LEU A 487 2.06 -0.91 -19.04
N ALA A 488 2.93 -1.43 -19.89
CA ALA A 488 3.39 -0.70 -21.07
C ALA A 488 2.27 -0.47 -22.11
N GLU A 489 1.39 -1.44 -22.27
CA GLU A 489 0.24 -1.35 -23.19
C GLU A 489 -0.92 -0.52 -22.63
N SER A 490 -1.16 -0.58 -21.31
CA SER A 490 -2.19 0.21 -20.64
C SER A 490 -1.73 1.63 -20.29
N PHE A 491 -0.45 1.95 -20.46
CA PHE A 491 0.19 3.22 -20.07
C PHE A 491 0.05 3.58 -18.59
N HIS A 492 -0.42 2.66 -17.74
CA HIS A 492 -0.63 2.92 -16.32
C HIS A 492 -1.04 1.67 -15.53
N ALA A 493 -0.93 1.76 -14.19
CA ALA A 493 -1.49 0.75 -13.30
C ALA A 493 -3.01 0.62 -13.48
N SER A 494 -3.50 -0.60 -13.65
CA SER A 494 -4.91 -0.88 -13.95
C SER A 494 -5.32 -2.28 -13.51
N VAL A 495 -6.62 -2.57 -13.56
CA VAL A 495 -7.17 -3.90 -13.37
C VAL A 495 -6.76 -4.79 -14.55
N GLN A 496 -5.91 -5.78 -14.26
CA GLN A 496 -5.43 -6.75 -15.25
C GLN A 496 -6.37 -7.95 -15.39
N HIS A 497 -6.97 -8.41 -14.28
CA HIS A 497 -7.99 -9.44 -14.35
C HIS A 497 -9.11 -9.27 -13.33
N ILE A 498 -10.25 -9.86 -13.68
CA ILE A 498 -11.45 -9.93 -12.86
C ILE A 498 -11.77 -11.40 -12.66
N ALA A 499 -11.80 -11.83 -11.40
CA ALA A 499 -12.17 -13.19 -11.02
C ALA A 499 -13.66 -13.26 -10.65
N LEU A 500 -14.38 -14.19 -11.25
CA LEU A 500 -15.80 -14.41 -11.11
C LEU A 500 -16.04 -15.74 -10.40
N ALA A 501 -16.76 -15.72 -9.30
CA ALA A 501 -17.05 -16.91 -8.50
C ALA A 501 -18.15 -17.77 -9.12
N THR A 502 -18.01 -19.09 -8.94
CA THR A 502 -19.05 -20.08 -9.21
C THR A 502 -19.08 -21.12 -8.10
N ASP A 503 -20.23 -21.75 -7.89
CA ASP A 503 -20.39 -22.86 -6.93
C ASP A 503 -20.06 -24.23 -7.54
N ASP A 504 -20.07 -24.36 -8.87
CA ASP A 504 -19.66 -25.58 -9.60
C ASP A 504 -18.87 -25.21 -10.87
N ILE A 505 -17.54 -25.28 -10.76
CA ILE A 505 -16.62 -24.91 -11.84
C ILE A 505 -16.79 -25.81 -13.07
N PHE A 506 -17.14 -27.08 -12.88
CA PHE A 506 -17.27 -28.03 -13.98
C PHE A 506 -18.57 -27.78 -14.76
N ALA A 507 -19.70 -27.59 -14.08
CA ALA A 507 -20.95 -27.23 -14.74
C ALA A 507 -20.84 -25.87 -15.44
N THR A 508 -20.16 -24.90 -14.80
CA THR A 508 -19.88 -23.59 -15.41
C THR A 508 -18.99 -23.74 -16.65
N ALA A 509 -17.93 -24.55 -16.61
CA ALA A 509 -17.05 -24.75 -17.76
C ALA A 509 -17.78 -25.40 -18.96
N GLU A 510 -18.69 -26.35 -18.70
CA GLU A 510 -19.56 -26.94 -19.73
C GLU A 510 -20.49 -25.89 -20.35
N ALA A 511 -21.20 -25.11 -19.54
CA ALA A 511 -22.09 -24.05 -20.00
C ALA A 511 -21.36 -22.95 -20.79
N LEU A 512 -20.13 -22.62 -20.39
CA LEU A 512 -19.26 -21.68 -21.11
C LEU A 512 -18.83 -22.24 -22.47
N ALA A 513 -18.44 -23.50 -22.54
CA ALA A 513 -18.04 -24.17 -23.78
C ALA A 513 -19.20 -24.23 -24.80
N GLU A 514 -20.42 -24.52 -24.35
CA GLU A 514 -21.64 -24.49 -25.20
C GLU A 514 -21.90 -23.12 -25.81
N ARG A 515 -21.42 -22.03 -25.16
CA ARG A 515 -21.55 -20.64 -25.64
C ARG A 515 -20.39 -20.19 -26.50
N GLY A 516 -19.41 -21.06 -26.74
CA GLY A 516 -18.24 -20.74 -27.54
C GLY A 516 -17.15 -19.95 -26.77
N PHE A 517 -17.18 -19.99 -25.44
CA PHE A 517 -16.11 -19.42 -24.65
C PHE A 517 -14.78 -20.13 -24.93
N SER A 518 -13.74 -19.36 -25.20
CA SER A 518 -12.40 -19.88 -25.47
C SER A 518 -11.54 -19.80 -24.22
N ALA A 519 -11.43 -20.91 -23.50
CA ALA A 519 -10.53 -21.03 -22.36
C ALA A 519 -9.06 -20.89 -22.77
N LEU A 520 -8.24 -20.40 -21.85
CA LEU A 520 -6.79 -20.37 -22.01
C LEU A 520 -6.25 -21.83 -22.04
N PRO A 521 -5.56 -22.27 -23.12
CA PRO A 521 -5.12 -23.65 -23.22
C PRO A 521 -3.93 -23.93 -22.31
N ILE A 522 -4.14 -24.71 -21.28
CA ILE A 522 -3.13 -25.12 -20.30
C ILE A 522 -2.30 -26.30 -20.83
N SER A 523 -1.00 -26.30 -20.53
CA SER A 523 -0.10 -27.38 -20.94
C SER A 523 -0.48 -28.73 -20.29
N LEU A 524 -0.40 -29.81 -21.07
CA LEU A 524 -0.58 -31.15 -20.53
C LEU A 524 0.42 -31.51 -19.41
N ASN A 525 1.62 -30.91 -19.44
CA ASN A 525 2.63 -31.10 -18.41
C ASN A 525 2.18 -30.55 -17.04
N TYR A 526 1.31 -29.55 -17.02
CA TYR A 526 0.72 -29.06 -15.78
C TYR A 526 -0.06 -30.16 -15.05
N TYR A 527 -0.87 -30.93 -15.77
CA TYR A 527 -1.68 -31.98 -15.16
C TYR A 527 -0.84 -33.19 -14.73
N GLY A 528 0.31 -33.41 -15.36
CA GLY A 528 1.30 -34.38 -14.89
C GLY A 528 1.97 -33.95 -13.58
N ASP A 529 2.33 -32.67 -13.47
CA ASP A 529 2.86 -32.05 -12.24
C ASP A 529 1.78 -32.02 -11.14
N LEU A 530 0.55 -31.69 -11.50
CA LEU A 530 -0.58 -31.68 -10.55
C LEU A 530 -0.81 -33.04 -9.90
N ALA A 531 -0.76 -34.12 -10.70
CA ALA A 531 -0.89 -35.47 -10.21
C ALA A 531 0.26 -35.92 -9.28
N ALA A 532 1.43 -35.28 -9.41
CA ALA A 532 2.57 -35.54 -8.51
C ALA A 532 2.51 -34.70 -7.22
N ARG A 533 1.85 -33.56 -7.24
CA ARG A 533 1.71 -32.70 -6.07
C ARG A 533 0.57 -33.07 -5.15
N PHE A 534 -0.54 -33.51 -5.71
CA PHE A 534 -1.79 -33.75 -4.99
C PHE A 534 -2.31 -35.17 -5.26
N ASP A 535 -2.92 -35.79 -4.25
CA ASP A 535 -3.52 -37.14 -4.36
C ASP A 535 -4.97 -37.02 -4.89
N LEU A 536 -5.09 -36.55 -6.15
CA LEU A 536 -6.36 -36.37 -6.81
C LEU A 536 -6.89 -37.67 -7.44
N ASP A 537 -8.20 -37.90 -7.34
CA ASP A 537 -8.88 -38.96 -8.09
C ASP A 537 -8.63 -38.79 -9.59
N HIS A 538 -8.36 -39.91 -10.29
CA HIS A 538 -8.08 -39.94 -11.72
C HIS A 538 -9.22 -39.34 -12.56
N ALA A 539 -10.48 -39.50 -12.16
CA ALA A 539 -11.62 -38.94 -12.87
C ALA A 539 -11.67 -37.41 -12.71
N VAL A 540 -11.37 -36.89 -11.51
CA VAL A 540 -11.26 -35.44 -11.25
C VAL A 540 -10.13 -34.86 -12.09
N LEU A 541 -8.94 -35.47 -12.09
CA LEU A 541 -7.80 -35.01 -12.88
C LEU A 541 -8.12 -35.00 -14.39
N ALA A 542 -8.83 -36.02 -14.89
CA ALA A 542 -9.26 -36.06 -16.29
C ALA A 542 -10.24 -34.91 -16.64
N ARG A 543 -11.17 -34.58 -15.74
CA ARG A 543 -12.12 -33.47 -15.91
C ARG A 543 -11.41 -32.12 -15.89
N LEU A 544 -10.48 -31.90 -14.95
CA LEU A 544 -9.66 -30.69 -14.87
C LEU A 544 -8.91 -30.45 -16.19
N ARG A 545 -8.27 -31.50 -16.70
CA ARG A 545 -7.52 -31.48 -17.96
C ARG A 545 -8.42 -31.18 -19.16
N ALA A 546 -9.59 -31.81 -19.23
CA ALA A 546 -10.52 -31.63 -20.37
C ALA A 546 -11.04 -30.20 -20.46
N ALA A 547 -11.26 -29.53 -19.33
CA ALA A 547 -11.80 -28.18 -19.25
C ALA A 547 -10.74 -27.08 -19.12
N ASN A 548 -9.43 -27.39 -19.14
CA ASN A 548 -8.33 -26.44 -18.87
C ASN A 548 -8.41 -25.79 -17.47
N ILE A 549 -8.95 -26.47 -16.49
CA ILE A 549 -9.07 -25.98 -15.10
C ILE A 549 -7.77 -26.25 -14.37
N LEU A 550 -7.25 -25.23 -13.67
CA LEU A 550 -6.13 -25.36 -12.75
C LEU A 550 -6.67 -25.62 -11.34
N TYR A 551 -5.85 -26.22 -10.51
CA TYR A 551 -6.21 -26.65 -9.15
C TYR A 551 -5.11 -26.30 -8.16
N ASP A 552 -5.51 -25.92 -6.95
CA ASP A 552 -4.65 -25.75 -5.79
C ASP A 552 -5.42 -26.17 -4.54
N GLU A 553 -4.73 -26.55 -3.47
CA GLU A 553 -5.34 -26.84 -2.18
C GLU A 553 -4.45 -26.44 -1.02
N ASP A 554 -5.06 -26.10 0.09
CA ASP A 554 -4.41 -25.88 1.38
C ASP A 554 -5.03 -26.82 2.45
N ALA A 555 -4.59 -26.69 3.70
CA ALA A 555 -5.09 -27.50 4.80
C ALA A 555 -6.61 -27.35 5.08
N LYS A 556 -7.26 -26.36 4.48
CA LYS A 556 -8.66 -26.00 4.74
C LYS A 556 -9.59 -26.28 3.57
N GLY A 557 -9.09 -26.29 2.34
CA GLY A 557 -9.96 -26.46 1.19
C GLY A 557 -9.22 -26.43 -0.15
N ALA A 558 -10.00 -26.38 -1.23
CA ALA A 558 -9.51 -26.41 -2.60
C ALA A 558 -9.89 -25.17 -3.40
N PHE A 559 -9.10 -24.89 -4.43
CA PHE A 559 -9.29 -23.77 -5.31
C PHE A 559 -9.16 -24.17 -6.78
N PHE A 560 -10.17 -23.86 -7.55
CA PHE A 560 -10.24 -24.17 -8.98
C PHE A 560 -10.21 -22.89 -9.77
N GLN A 561 -9.47 -22.86 -10.88
CA GLN A 561 -9.28 -21.67 -11.71
C GLN A 561 -9.42 -21.99 -13.20
N LEU A 562 -10.25 -21.26 -13.90
CA LEU A 562 -10.41 -21.31 -15.36
C LEU A 562 -10.21 -19.92 -15.93
N TYR A 563 -9.37 -19.78 -16.94
CA TYR A 563 -9.01 -18.46 -17.48
C TYR A 563 -9.56 -18.25 -18.90
N SER A 564 -9.99 -17.02 -19.20
CA SER A 564 -10.19 -16.57 -20.56
C SER A 564 -8.86 -16.39 -21.29
N GLN A 565 -8.89 -16.34 -22.60
CA GLN A 565 -7.78 -15.76 -23.36
C GLN A 565 -7.71 -14.26 -23.10
N PRO A 566 -6.49 -13.65 -23.13
CA PRO A 566 -6.35 -12.21 -22.99
C PRO A 566 -7.04 -11.44 -24.11
N PHE A 567 -7.66 -10.31 -23.77
CA PHE A 567 -8.24 -9.34 -24.70
C PHE A 567 -7.79 -7.92 -24.32
N ALA A 568 -8.08 -6.92 -25.15
CA ALA A 568 -7.87 -5.50 -24.87
C ALA A 568 -6.59 -5.19 -24.03
N GLY A 569 -5.42 -5.21 -24.66
CA GLY A 569 -4.15 -4.87 -23.99
C GLY A 569 -3.67 -5.89 -22.94
N GLY A 570 -4.23 -7.11 -22.94
CA GLY A 570 -3.77 -8.17 -22.02
C GLY A 570 -4.65 -8.40 -20.79
N MET A 571 -5.79 -7.70 -20.67
CA MET A 571 -6.79 -7.98 -19.63
C MET A 571 -7.46 -9.35 -19.87
N PHE A 572 -7.90 -10.02 -18.80
CA PHE A 572 -8.57 -11.32 -18.90
C PHE A 572 -9.55 -11.55 -17.76
N PHE A 573 -10.48 -12.49 -17.97
CA PHE A 573 -11.36 -12.99 -16.91
C PHE A 573 -10.84 -14.31 -16.35
N GLU A 574 -11.08 -14.50 -15.06
CA GLU A 574 -10.83 -15.73 -14.33
C GLU A 574 -12.17 -16.22 -13.76
N ILE A 575 -12.44 -17.51 -13.83
CA ILE A 575 -13.58 -18.15 -13.17
C ILE A 575 -13.04 -19.01 -12.07
N VAL A 576 -13.56 -18.84 -10.86
CA VAL A 576 -13.02 -19.49 -9.67
C VAL A 576 -14.08 -20.19 -8.83
N GLN A 577 -13.69 -21.31 -8.25
CA GLN A 577 -14.44 -21.95 -7.19
C GLN A 577 -13.52 -22.15 -5.97
N ARG A 578 -13.98 -21.72 -4.80
CA ARG A 578 -13.35 -21.96 -3.51
C ARG A 578 -14.20 -22.94 -2.72
N THR A 579 -13.59 -23.97 -2.11
CA THR A 579 -14.29 -24.92 -1.24
C THR A 579 -13.71 -24.85 0.17
N ASP A 580 -14.53 -25.17 1.15
CA ASP A 580 -14.16 -25.48 2.54
C ASP A 580 -13.25 -24.47 3.26
N GLY A 581 -13.23 -23.21 2.81
CA GLY A 581 -12.45 -22.14 3.46
C GLY A 581 -11.01 -22.02 2.99
N TYR A 582 -10.71 -22.45 1.75
CA TYR A 582 -9.41 -22.18 1.10
C TYR A 582 -9.04 -20.69 1.20
N GLY A 583 -7.89 -20.41 1.82
CA GLY A 583 -7.42 -19.06 2.09
C GLY A 583 -6.37 -18.53 1.11
N GLY A 584 -5.92 -19.35 0.14
CA GLY A 584 -4.94 -18.98 -0.85
C GLY A 584 -5.52 -18.21 -2.04
N TYR A 585 -4.63 -17.86 -3.00
CA TYR A 585 -4.97 -17.10 -4.21
C TYR A 585 -4.54 -17.83 -5.49
N GLY A 586 -4.30 -19.14 -5.41
CA GLY A 586 -3.82 -19.92 -6.54
C GLY A 586 -2.45 -19.46 -7.05
N GLY A 587 -1.64 -18.84 -6.21
CA GLY A 587 -0.30 -18.35 -6.55
C GLY A 587 0.58 -19.39 -7.22
N PRO A 588 0.62 -20.66 -6.78
CA PRO A 588 1.36 -21.73 -7.43
C PRO A 588 0.97 -21.99 -8.89
N ASN A 589 -0.24 -21.61 -9.31
CA ASN A 589 -0.74 -21.77 -10.68
C ASN A 589 -0.35 -20.60 -11.61
N ALA A 590 0.04 -19.45 -11.07
CA ALA A 590 0.36 -18.25 -11.85
C ALA A 590 1.47 -18.48 -12.90
N PRO A 591 2.59 -19.19 -12.64
CA PRO A 591 3.61 -19.48 -13.65
C PRO A 591 3.07 -20.27 -14.85
N PHE A 592 2.16 -21.22 -14.63
CA PHE A 592 1.55 -22.03 -15.68
C PHE A 592 0.59 -21.19 -16.55
N ARG A 593 -0.20 -20.32 -15.92
CA ARG A 593 -1.05 -19.34 -16.62
C ARG A 593 -0.19 -18.41 -17.48
N ILE A 594 0.86 -17.81 -16.92
CA ILE A 594 1.78 -16.91 -17.63
C ILE A 594 2.41 -17.62 -18.83
N ALA A 595 2.89 -18.84 -18.65
CA ALA A 595 3.47 -19.64 -19.74
C ALA A 595 2.45 -19.93 -20.85
N ALA A 596 1.19 -20.18 -20.50
CA ALA A 596 0.10 -20.37 -21.46
C ALA A 596 -0.19 -19.08 -22.26
N GLN A 597 -0.29 -17.95 -21.59
CA GLN A 597 -0.50 -16.65 -22.23
C GLN A 597 0.65 -16.29 -23.18
N LYS A 598 1.90 -16.47 -22.77
CA LYS A 598 3.09 -16.22 -23.61
C LYS A 598 3.11 -17.09 -24.86
N ARG A 599 2.65 -18.33 -24.77
CA ARG A 599 2.54 -19.20 -25.96
C ARG A 599 1.56 -18.64 -26.99
N LEU A 600 0.43 -18.08 -26.58
CA LEU A 600 -0.53 -17.46 -27.50
C LEU A 600 0.06 -16.23 -28.20
N ILE A 601 0.81 -15.40 -27.50
CA ILE A 601 1.46 -14.21 -28.07
C ILE A 601 2.53 -14.62 -29.08
N ARG A 602 3.39 -15.59 -28.77
CA ARG A 602 4.44 -16.09 -29.65
C ARG A 602 3.88 -16.69 -30.95
N GLN A 603 2.75 -17.37 -30.91
CA GLN A 603 2.11 -17.94 -32.09
C GLN A 603 1.59 -16.86 -33.06
N LYS A 604 1.23 -15.66 -32.57
CA LYS A 604 0.77 -14.54 -33.39
C LYS A 604 1.90 -13.74 -34.03
N GLY A 605 3.12 -13.78 -33.45
CA GLY A 605 4.25 -12.90 -33.82
C GLY A 605 5.36 -13.53 -34.67
N ILE A 606 5.36 -14.85 -34.93
CA ILE A 606 6.39 -15.50 -35.74
C ILE A 606 5.87 -15.63 -37.18
N PRO A 607 6.53 -14.97 -38.21
CA PRO A 607 6.22 -15.27 -39.59
C PRO A 607 6.46 -16.76 -39.86
N LYS A 608 5.47 -17.46 -40.37
CA LYS A 608 5.67 -18.80 -40.89
C LYS A 608 6.68 -18.70 -42.04
N LYS A 609 7.87 -19.31 -41.84
CA LYS A 609 8.83 -19.51 -42.93
C LYS A 609 8.27 -20.49 -43.95
#